data_4859aa4e403a8c0119a8a483139b7045
#
_entry.id   4859aa4e403a8c0119a8a483139b7045
#
_cell.length_a   1.000
_cell.length_b   1.000
_cell.length_c   1.000
_cell.angle_alpha   90.00
_cell.angle_beta   90.00
_cell.angle_gamma   90.00
#
_symmetry.space_group_name_H-M   'P 1'
#
loop_
_entity.id
_entity.type
_entity.pdbx_description
1 polymer ?
#
loop_
_entity_poly.entity_id
_entity_poly.type
_entity_poly.pdbx_seq_one_letter_code
_entity_poly.pdbx_strand_id
1 'polypeptide(L)'
;MMIKLKDLARELNLSITTVSRGLNGFGDVNQQTRDRIIAAADRLGYRPNMNARRLVTGRSNSIGLANPSGGTLINEAHIAEFLSGIGETLSDSEYDLLLIPFREGELLERYKRAIDSNRVDALIITGILANDERIEFLTAAEVPFVVHGRTRTEIPYAFIDIDNFAVAYDSAKLLIASGHRRIGL
;
A
#
# COMPACT_ATOMS: atom_id res chain seq x y z
N MET A 1 10.30 -24.97 -18.48
CA MET A 1 11.24 -23.87 -18.86
C MET A 1 10.44 -22.57 -18.84
N MET A 2 10.89 -21.54 -18.14
CA MET A 2 10.12 -20.29 -18.03
C MET A 2 10.26 -19.48 -19.33
N ILE A 3 9.11 -19.19 -19.98
CA ILE A 3 9.07 -18.35 -21.21
C ILE A 3 9.49 -16.93 -20.87
N LYS A 4 10.40 -16.38 -21.66
CA LYS A 4 10.88 -15.01 -21.51
C LYS A 4 10.22 -14.08 -22.54
N LEU A 5 10.22 -12.77 -22.26
CA LEU A 5 9.68 -11.77 -23.18
C LEU A 5 10.24 -11.87 -24.61
N LYS A 6 11.52 -12.20 -24.74
CA LYS A 6 12.17 -12.41 -26.03
C LYS A 6 11.63 -13.62 -26.82
N ASP A 7 11.15 -14.65 -26.12
CA ASP A 7 10.62 -15.85 -26.76
C ASP A 7 9.22 -15.56 -27.30
N LEU A 8 8.42 -14.79 -26.54
CA LEU A 8 7.12 -14.27 -26.99
C LEU A 8 7.27 -13.33 -28.19
N ALA A 9 8.27 -12.45 -28.19
CA ALA A 9 8.56 -11.56 -29.30
C ALA A 9 8.92 -12.33 -30.58
N ARG A 10 9.73 -13.38 -30.43
CA ARG A 10 10.11 -14.27 -31.55
C ARG A 10 8.91 -15.01 -32.14
N GLU A 11 8.06 -15.58 -31.28
CA GLU A 11 6.83 -16.29 -31.68
C GLU A 11 5.87 -15.41 -32.50
N LEU A 12 5.77 -14.14 -32.10
CA LEU A 12 4.86 -13.17 -32.74
C LEU A 12 5.49 -12.45 -33.94
N ASN A 13 6.79 -12.65 -34.18
CA ASN A 13 7.58 -11.89 -35.15
C ASN A 13 7.47 -10.36 -34.92
N LEU A 14 7.56 -9.96 -33.66
CA LEU A 14 7.52 -8.56 -33.20
C LEU A 14 8.80 -8.18 -32.45
N SER A 15 9.06 -6.87 -32.35
CA SER A 15 10.15 -6.41 -31.49
C SER A 15 9.82 -6.66 -30.01
N ILE A 16 10.86 -6.88 -29.16
CA ILE A 16 10.69 -7.00 -27.71
C ILE A 16 10.00 -5.76 -27.14
N THR A 17 10.34 -4.59 -27.66
CA THR A 17 9.72 -3.31 -27.27
C THR A 17 8.24 -3.29 -27.59
N THR A 18 7.81 -3.69 -28.78
CA THR A 18 6.40 -3.75 -29.19
C THR A 18 5.61 -4.71 -28.28
N VAL A 19 6.16 -5.88 -28.00
CA VAL A 19 5.51 -6.87 -27.11
C VAL A 19 5.41 -6.34 -25.69
N SER A 20 6.48 -5.73 -25.14
CA SER A 20 6.46 -5.10 -23.83
C SER A 20 5.41 -4.01 -23.72
N ARG A 21 5.34 -3.11 -24.71
CA ARG A 21 4.37 -2.01 -24.74
C ARG A 21 2.95 -2.51 -24.89
N GLY A 22 2.73 -3.54 -25.69
CA GLY A 22 1.42 -4.18 -25.84
C GLY A 22 0.92 -4.82 -24.54
N LEU A 23 1.79 -5.53 -23.82
CA LEU A 23 1.45 -6.14 -22.52
C LEU A 23 1.20 -5.09 -21.43
N ASN A 24 1.87 -3.94 -21.50
CA ASN A 24 1.71 -2.86 -20.50
C ASN A 24 0.63 -1.82 -20.90
N GLY A 25 -0.14 -2.05 -21.97
CA GLY A 25 -1.27 -1.20 -22.32
C GLY A 25 -0.91 0.16 -22.93
N PHE A 26 0.31 0.36 -23.43
CA PHE A 26 0.69 1.62 -24.07
C PHE A 26 -0.12 1.89 -25.33
N GLY A 27 -0.60 3.14 -25.51
CA GLY A 27 -1.54 3.51 -26.56
C GLY A 27 -0.98 3.50 -28.01
N ASP A 28 0.34 3.38 -28.16
CA ASP A 28 1.03 3.31 -29.47
C ASP A 28 1.04 1.90 -30.09
N VAL A 29 0.55 0.89 -29.35
CA VAL A 29 0.29 -0.45 -29.88
C VAL A 29 -1.20 -0.57 -30.18
N ASN A 30 -1.55 -0.79 -31.48
CA ASN A 30 -2.96 -0.92 -31.88
C ASN A 30 -3.64 -2.13 -31.20
N GLN A 31 -4.97 -2.04 -31.05
CA GLN A 31 -5.76 -3.03 -30.31
C GLN A 31 -5.57 -4.46 -30.84
N GLN A 32 -5.61 -4.64 -32.15
CA GLN A 32 -5.46 -5.97 -32.77
C GLN A 32 -4.10 -6.62 -32.45
N THR A 33 -3.02 -5.83 -32.46
CA THR A 33 -1.70 -6.31 -32.11
C THR A 33 -1.61 -6.63 -30.61
N ARG A 34 -2.25 -5.81 -29.77
CA ARG A 34 -2.34 -6.06 -28.32
C ARG A 34 -3.05 -7.37 -28.02
N ASP A 35 -4.19 -7.62 -28.63
CA ASP A 35 -4.97 -8.84 -28.45
C ASP A 35 -4.17 -10.09 -28.86
N ARG A 36 -3.43 -10.00 -29.98
CA ARG A 36 -2.51 -11.07 -30.41
C ARG A 36 -1.40 -11.34 -29.40
N ILE A 37 -0.85 -10.28 -28.79
CA ILE A 37 0.22 -10.39 -27.78
C ILE A 37 -0.34 -11.06 -26.53
N ILE A 38 -1.50 -10.64 -26.03
CA ILE A 38 -2.15 -11.19 -24.85
C ILE A 38 -2.48 -12.68 -25.07
N ALA A 39 -3.13 -13.02 -26.17
CA ALA A 39 -3.49 -14.40 -26.49
C ALA A 39 -2.26 -15.32 -26.61
N ALA A 40 -1.16 -14.81 -27.18
CA ALA A 40 0.07 -15.59 -27.26
C ALA A 40 0.75 -15.75 -25.89
N ALA A 41 0.71 -14.71 -25.04
CA ALA A 41 1.23 -14.75 -23.68
C ALA A 41 0.50 -15.83 -22.86
N ASP A 42 -0.82 -15.85 -22.90
CA ASP A 42 -1.64 -16.85 -22.21
C ASP A 42 -1.37 -18.28 -22.72
N ARG A 43 -1.37 -18.46 -24.03
CA ARG A 43 -1.11 -19.75 -24.68
C ARG A 43 0.25 -20.33 -24.32
N LEU A 44 1.28 -19.49 -24.25
CA LEU A 44 2.67 -19.90 -23.93
C LEU A 44 2.95 -19.93 -22.44
N GLY A 45 2.00 -19.52 -21.58
CA GLY A 45 2.20 -19.44 -20.14
C GLY A 45 3.23 -18.37 -19.75
N TYR A 46 3.36 -17.31 -20.55
CA TYR A 46 4.24 -16.19 -20.21
C TYR A 46 3.71 -15.45 -18.99
N ARG A 47 4.57 -15.25 -18.02
CA ARG A 47 4.29 -14.40 -16.85
C ARG A 47 5.21 -13.17 -16.89
N PRO A 48 4.67 -11.95 -16.83
CA PRO A 48 5.49 -10.74 -16.76
C PRO A 48 6.46 -10.81 -15.58
N ASN A 49 7.70 -10.44 -15.84
CA ASN A 49 8.66 -10.28 -14.75
C ASN A 49 8.37 -8.96 -14.04
N MET A 50 7.80 -9.03 -12.83
CA MET A 50 7.42 -7.86 -12.03
C MET A 50 8.61 -6.92 -11.76
N ASN A 51 9.82 -7.46 -11.57
CA ASN A 51 11.01 -6.63 -11.39
C ASN A 51 11.35 -5.83 -12.65
N ALA A 52 11.20 -6.44 -13.84
CA ALA A 52 11.39 -5.73 -15.10
C ALA A 52 10.28 -4.68 -15.34
N ARG A 53 9.04 -4.98 -14.94
CA ARG A 53 7.91 -4.04 -15.01
C ARG A 53 8.17 -2.82 -14.11
N ARG A 54 8.60 -3.05 -12.86
CA ARG A 54 8.99 -1.98 -11.92
C ARG A 54 10.03 -1.03 -12.50
N LEU A 55 11.06 -1.57 -13.14
CA LEU A 55 12.11 -0.77 -13.79
C LEU A 55 11.59 0.10 -14.93
N VAL A 56 10.59 -0.37 -15.68
CA VAL A 56 10.01 0.35 -16.82
C VAL A 56 8.96 1.37 -16.39
N THR A 57 8.13 1.02 -15.40
CA THR A 57 7.01 1.86 -14.95
C THR A 57 7.37 2.79 -13.80
N GLY A 58 8.46 2.53 -13.09
CA GLY A 58 8.83 3.22 -11.85
C GLY A 58 7.90 2.90 -10.68
N ARG A 59 6.97 1.93 -10.84
CA ARG A 59 5.98 1.56 -9.80
C ARG A 59 6.28 0.19 -9.22
N SER A 60 6.14 0.07 -7.91
CA SER A 60 6.29 -1.19 -7.19
C SER A 60 5.01 -2.02 -7.16
N ASN A 61 3.85 -1.39 -7.34
CA ASN A 61 2.52 -1.91 -7.05
C ASN A 61 2.43 -2.47 -5.62
N SER A 62 3.01 -1.76 -4.67
CA SER A 62 3.01 -2.17 -3.27
C SER A 62 2.68 -0.99 -2.36
N ILE A 63 1.80 -1.22 -1.40
CA ILE A 63 1.49 -0.28 -0.32
C ILE A 63 2.20 -0.78 0.94
N GLY A 64 3.01 0.07 1.55
CA GLY A 64 3.77 -0.29 2.74
C GLY A 64 2.99 -0.06 4.03
N LEU A 65 3.06 -1.00 4.96
CA LEU A 65 2.58 -0.87 6.32
C LEU A 65 3.70 -1.26 7.28
N ALA A 66 4.10 -0.36 8.16
CA ALA A 66 5.12 -0.67 9.14
C ALA A 66 4.57 -1.58 10.25
N ASN A 67 5.35 -2.59 10.60
CA ASN A 67 5.02 -3.57 11.63
C ASN A 67 6.18 -3.73 12.61
N PRO A 68 5.99 -3.48 13.92
CA PRO A 68 7.04 -3.67 14.93
C PRO A 68 7.54 -5.12 14.96
N SER A 69 8.84 -5.28 14.98
CA SER A 69 9.48 -6.59 15.22
C SER A 69 9.30 -6.97 16.69
N GLY A 70 8.59 -8.06 16.97
CA GLY A 70 8.33 -8.50 18.34
C GLY A 70 6.88 -8.93 18.62
N GLY A 71 6.01 -8.85 17.63
CA GLY A 71 4.70 -9.51 17.67
C GLY A 71 3.59 -8.78 18.41
N THR A 72 3.80 -7.55 18.87
CA THR A 72 2.79 -6.83 19.66
C THR A 72 1.60 -6.36 18.83
N LEU A 73 1.79 -5.91 17.59
CA LEU A 73 0.66 -5.42 16.77
C LEU A 73 -0.19 -6.54 16.16
N ILE A 74 0.44 -7.60 15.66
CA ILE A 74 -0.32 -8.69 14.98
C ILE A 74 -1.19 -9.50 15.95
N ASN A 75 -0.89 -9.43 17.26
CA ASN A 75 -1.65 -10.15 18.29
C ASN A 75 -2.90 -9.38 18.79
N GLU A 76 -3.13 -8.17 18.33
CA GLU A 76 -4.28 -7.37 18.69
C GLU A 76 -5.42 -7.62 17.70
N ALA A 77 -6.61 -8.01 18.19
CA ALA A 77 -7.75 -8.39 17.35
C ALA A 77 -8.12 -7.29 16.34
N HIS A 78 -8.04 -6.01 16.72
CA HIS A 78 -8.35 -4.90 15.82
C HIS A 78 -7.37 -4.76 14.65
N ILE A 79 -6.10 -5.17 14.83
CA ILE A 79 -5.12 -5.16 13.73
C ILE A 79 -5.43 -6.27 12.73
N ALA A 80 -5.91 -7.42 13.20
CA ALA A 80 -6.34 -8.51 12.30
C ALA A 80 -7.52 -8.07 11.44
N GLU A 81 -8.52 -7.40 12.01
CA GLU A 81 -9.65 -6.83 11.28
C GLU A 81 -9.20 -5.73 10.30
N PHE A 82 -8.31 -4.85 10.72
CA PHE A 82 -7.73 -3.81 9.87
C PHE A 82 -6.99 -4.40 8.66
N LEU A 83 -6.15 -5.41 8.87
CA LEU A 83 -5.45 -6.11 7.79
C LEU A 83 -6.42 -6.86 6.87
N SER A 84 -7.50 -7.44 7.41
CA SER A 84 -8.53 -8.09 6.63
C SER A 84 -9.23 -7.10 5.69
N GLY A 85 -9.63 -5.93 6.19
CA GLY A 85 -10.25 -4.88 5.37
C GLY A 85 -9.33 -4.33 4.28
N ILE A 86 -8.03 -4.17 4.59
CA ILE A 86 -7.04 -3.82 3.56
C ILE A 86 -6.96 -4.93 2.52
N GLY A 87 -6.87 -6.20 2.95
CA GLY A 87 -6.78 -7.35 2.06
C GLY A 87 -7.99 -7.48 1.13
N GLU A 88 -9.20 -7.29 1.64
CA GLU A 88 -10.43 -7.26 0.82
C GLU A 88 -10.36 -6.17 -0.26
N THR A 89 -9.96 -4.96 0.13
CA THR A 89 -9.85 -3.83 -0.82
C THR A 89 -8.79 -4.07 -1.89
N LEU A 90 -7.65 -4.66 -1.51
CA LEU A 90 -6.54 -4.90 -2.42
C LEU A 90 -6.76 -6.13 -3.32
N SER A 91 -7.65 -7.06 -2.96
CA SER A 91 -7.91 -8.28 -3.73
C SER A 91 -8.37 -8.02 -5.16
N ASP A 92 -9.07 -6.91 -5.38
CA ASP A 92 -9.54 -6.47 -6.70
C ASP A 92 -8.61 -5.46 -7.36
N SER A 93 -7.41 -5.28 -6.84
CA SER A 93 -6.41 -4.32 -7.34
C SER A 93 -5.13 -5.01 -7.81
N GLU A 94 -4.23 -4.24 -8.47
CA GLU A 94 -2.87 -4.69 -8.79
C GLU A 94 -1.87 -4.43 -7.63
N TYR A 95 -2.34 -3.98 -6.46
CA TYR A 95 -1.48 -3.64 -5.33
C TYR A 95 -1.37 -4.77 -4.32
N ASP A 96 -0.14 -5.00 -3.87
CA ASP A 96 0.17 -5.88 -2.74
C ASP A 96 0.36 -5.06 -1.46
N LEU A 97 0.06 -5.65 -0.29
CA LEU A 97 0.43 -5.08 1.00
C LEU A 97 1.83 -5.57 1.40
N LEU A 98 2.76 -4.62 1.56
CA LEU A 98 4.12 -4.90 2.03
C LEU A 98 4.26 -4.56 3.52
N LEU A 99 4.40 -5.57 4.37
CA LEU A 99 4.74 -5.35 5.77
C LEU A 99 6.23 -4.98 5.90
N ILE A 100 6.51 -3.85 6.53
CA ILE A 100 7.86 -3.31 6.74
C ILE A 100 8.24 -3.53 8.21
N PRO A 101 9.05 -4.55 8.53
CA PRO A 101 9.45 -4.78 9.92
C PRO A 101 10.42 -3.70 10.40
N PHE A 102 10.23 -3.23 11.63
CA PHE A 102 11.13 -2.28 12.28
C PHE A 102 11.33 -2.62 13.76
N ARG A 103 12.46 -2.16 14.31
CA ARG A 103 12.71 -2.13 15.74
C ARG A 103 12.47 -0.73 16.27
N GLU A 104 12.33 -0.61 17.57
CA GLU A 104 12.22 0.69 18.23
C GLU A 104 13.36 1.63 17.79
N GLY A 105 13.02 2.86 17.43
CA GLY A 105 13.96 3.86 16.90
C GLY A 105 14.36 3.72 15.42
N GLU A 106 13.99 2.62 14.74
CA GLU A 106 14.38 2.41 13.32
C GLU A 106 13.30 2.81 12.30
N LEU A 107 12.12 3.19 12.74
CA LEU A 107 10.93 3.29 11.88
C LEU A 107 11.12 4.22 10.68
N LEU A 108 11.61 5.44 10.92
CA LEU A 108 11.82 6.43 9.86
C LEU A 108 12.85 5.95 8.82
N GLU A 109 13.94 5.34 9.27
CA GLU A 109 14.96 4.79 8.38
C GLU A 109 14.42 3.61 7.54
N ARG A 110 13.49 2.84 8.08
CA ARG A 110 12.82 1.76 7.34
C ARG A 110 11.92 2.31 6.25
N TYR A 111 11.19 3.40 6.52
CA TYR A 111 10.42 4.10 5.50
C TYR A 111 11.33 4.68 4.40
N LYS A 112 12.37 5.43 4.77
CA LYS A 112 13.36 5.94 3.80
C LYS A 112 13.88 4.83 2.89
N ARG A 113 14.34 3.72 3.47
CA ARG A 113 14.85 2.59 2.69
C ARG A 113 13.81 1.99 1.75
N ALA A 114 12.56 1.85 2.19
CA ALA A 114 11.49 1.29 1.35
C ALA A 114 11.17 2.20 0.16
N ILE A 115 11.19 3.51 0.37
CA ILE A 115 10.97 4.56 -0.65
C ILE A 115 12.15 4.60 -1.62
N ASP A 116 13.38 4.78 -1.12
CA ASP A 116 14.59 4.92 -1.94
C ASP A 116 14.87 3.70 -2.82
N SER A 117 14.45 2.52 -2.36
CA SER A 117 14.58 1.28 -3.13
C SER A 117 13.36 0.95 -4.00
N ASN A 118 12.42 1.88 -4.18
CA ASN A 118 11.19 1.69 -4.95
C ASN A 118 10.43 0.41 -4.55
N ARG A 119 10.35 0.10 -3.25
CA ARG A 119 9.64 -1.07 -2.75
C ARG A 119 8.17 -0.80 -2.48
N VAL A 120 7.80 0.46 -2.32
CA VAL A 120 6.43 0.91 -2.06
C VAL A 120 6.10 2.13 -2.92
N ASP A 121 4.85 2.24 -3.33
CA ASP A 121 4.31 3.40 -4.05
C ASP A 121 3.52 4.32 -3.11
N ALA A 122 3.06 3.77 -1.98
CA ALA A 122 2.33 4.50 -0.95
C ALA A 122 2.56 3.85 0.42
N LEU A 123 2.16 4.55 1.48
CA LEU A 123 2.30 4.07 2.86
C LEU A 123 0.99 4.22 3.64
N ILE A 124 0.71 3.25 4.49
CA ILE A 124 -0.29 3.34 5.54
C ILE A 124 0.45 3.54 6.86
N ILE A 125 0.15 4.61 7.55
CA ILE A 125 0.78 5.00 8.82
C ILE A 125 -0.15 4.64 9.97
N THR A 126 0.33 3.81 10.88
CA THR A 126 -0.37 3.44 12.12
C THR A 126 0.46 3.80 13.34
N GLY A 127 -0.09 3.70 14.53
CA GLY A 127 0.62 4.01 15.77
C GLY A 127 1.13 5.45 15.79
N ILE A 128 0.22 6.40 15.53
CA ILE A 128 0.55 7.82 15.39
C ILE A 128 0.97 8.44 16.72
N LEU A 129 1.96 9.32 16.68
CA LEU A 129 2.42 10.09 17.82
C LEU A 129 1.82 11.51 17.83
N ALA A 130 1.82 12.17 18.99
CA ALA A 130 1.24 13.52 19.14
C ALA A 130 1.91 14.56 18.23
N ASN A 131 3.22 14.43 17.98
CA ASN A 131 3.98 15.22 17.00
C ASN A 131 4.76 14.21 16.18
N ASP A 132 4.21 13.82 15.03
CA ASP A 132 4.74 12.71 14.26
C ASP A 132 5.58 13.18 13.07
N GLU A 133 6.90 13.05 13.19
CA GLU A 133 7.89 13.47 12.18
C GLU A 133 7.71 12.75 10.82
N ARG A 134 7.02 11.60 10.83
CA ARG A 134 6.74 10.85 9.60
C ARG A 134 5.89 11.65 8.62
N ILE A 135 4.98 12.48 9.14
CA ILE A 135 4.09 13.31 8.30
C ILE A 135 4.91 14.33 7.51
N GLU A 136 5.81 15.05 8.20
CA GLU A 136 6.69 16.01 7.56
C GLU A 136 7.61 15.34 6.53
N PHE A 137 8.24 14.24 6.92
CA PHE A 137 9.13 13.49 6.04
C PHE A 137 8.42 12.99 4.78
N LEU A 138 7.25 12.35 4.90
CA LEU A 138 6.54 11.78 3.75
C LEU A 138 5.97 12.86 2.84
N THR A 139 5.52 13.97 3.41
CA THR A 139 5.06 15.13 2.63
C THR A 139 6.22 15.74 1.84
N ALA A 140 7.38 15.93 2.47
CA ALA A 140 8.57 16.47 1.79
C ALA A 140 9.12 15.51 0.72
N ALA A 141 8.97 14.20 0.91
CA ALA A 141 9.35 13.18 -0.07
C ALA A 141 8.31 12.97 -1.19
N GLU A 142 7.18 13.69 -1.16
CA GLU A 142 6.07 13.56 -2.11
C GLU A 142 5.53 12.11 -2.25
N VAL A 143 5.65 11.30 -1.19
CA VAL A 143 5.15 9.93 -1.16
C VAL A 143 3.68 9.92 -0.73
N PRO A 144 2.77 9.31 -1.49
CA PRO A 144 1.39 9.16 -1.08
C PRO A 144 1.27 8.37 0.23
N PHE A 145 0.49 8.88 1.19
CA PHE A 145 0.23 8.15 2.43
C PHE A 145 -1.13 8.47 3.02
N VAL A 146 -1.64 7.56 3.84
CA VAL A 146 -2.82 7.73 4.68
C VAL A 146 -2.48 7.35 6.12
N VAL A 147 -3.06 8.08 7.07
CA VAL A 147 -2.82 7.88 8.51
C VAL A 147 -4.05 7.25 9.16
N HIS A 148 -3.85 6.18 9.90
CA HIS A 148 -4.84 5.66 10.84
C HIS A 148 -4.61 6.28 12.21
N GLY A 149 -5.45 7.27 12.55
CA GLY A 149 -5.31 8.18 13.68
C GLY A 149 -5.03 9.61 13.27
N ARG A 150 -4.82 10.49 14.24
CA ARG A 150 -4.50 11.91 14.00
C ARG A 150 -3.32 12.37 14.84
N THR A 151 -2.50 13.25 14.27
CA THR A 151 -1.41 13.96 14.95
C THR A 151 -1.62 15.47 14.90
N ARG A 152 -0.96 16.19 15.80
CA ARG A 152 -0.97 17.67 15.80
C ARG A 152 0.05 18.16 14.78
N THR A 153 -0.42 18.73 13.69
CA THR A 153 0.40 19.35 12.65
C THR A 153 -0.44 20.29 11.82
N GLU A 154 0.17 21.32 11.25
CA GLU A 154 -0.44 22.22 10.27
C GLU A 154 -0.33 21.68 8.84
N ILE A 155 0.42 20.60 8.62
CA ILE A 155 0.58 19.96 7.32
C ILE A 155 -0.70 19.22 6.98
N PRO A 156 -1.36 19.47 5.83
CA PRO A 156 -2.52 18.72 5.42
C PRO A 156 -2.14 17.30 4.99
N TYR A 157 -2.88 16.30 5.48
CA TYR A 157 -2.69 14.88 5.11
C TYR A 157 -4.02 14.13 5.14
N ALA A 158 -4.07 12.99 4.45
CA ALA A 158 -5.22 12.09 4.49
C ALA A 158 -5.19 11.23 5.76
N PHE A 159 -6.32 11.14 6.46
CA PHE A 159 -6.42 10.29 7.66
C PHE A 159 -7.79 9.63 7.79
N ILE A 160 -7.83 8.54 8.54
CA ILE A 160 -9.04 7.88 9.05
C ILE A 160 -8.87 7.78 10.56
N ASP A 161 -9.85 8.27 11.32
CA ASP A 161 -9.81 8.27 12.78
C ASP A 161 -11.20 8.17 13.38
N ILE A 162 -11.29 7.75 14.63
CA ILE A 162 -12.51 7.75 15.44
C ILE A 162 -12.48 8.99 16.33
N ASP A 163 -13.58 9.71 16.39
CA ASP A 163 -13.73 10.81 17.35
C ASP A 163 -13.91 10.26 18.78
N ASN A 164 -12.79 9.86 19.37
CA ASN A 164 -12.77 9.30 20.73
C ASN A 164 -13.29 10.27 21.79
N PHE A 165 -13.13 11.58 21.56
CA PHE A 165 -13.67 12.60 22.47
C PHE A 165 -15.22 12.56 22.44
N ALA A 166 -15.81 12.60 21.25
CA ALA A 166 -17.26 12.55 21.09
C ALA A 166 -17.84 11.25 21.68
N VAL A 167 -17.21 10.10 21.41
CA VAL A 167 -17.62 8.81 21.95
C VAL A 167 -17.59 8.81 23.48
N ALA A 168 -16.51 9.27 24.11
CA ALA A 168 -16.39 9.33 25.57
C ALA A 168 -17.39 10.32 26.19
N TYR A 169 -17.54 11.49 25.56
CA TYR A 169 -18.48 12.51 25.99
C TYR A 169 -19.93 12.01 25.97
N ASP A 170 -20.36 11.44 24.85
CA ASP A 170 -21.74 10.93 24.69
C ASP A 170 -22.01 9.74 25.61
N SER A 171 -21.03 8.87 25.81
CA SER A 171 -21.11 7.77 26.77
C SER A 171 -21.29 8.27 28.21
N ALA A 172 -20.49 9.25 28.64
CA ALA A 172 -20.61 9.86 29.95
C ALA A 172 -21.97 10.55 30.12
N LYS A 173 -22.41 11.29 29.11
CA LYS A 173 -23.71 11.98 29.10
C LYS A 173 -24.87 10.99 29.23
N LEU A 174 -24.82 9.86 28.52
CA LEU A 174 -25.82 8.80 28.61
C LEU A 174 -25.89 8.21 30.04
N LEU A 175 -24.75 7.89 30.64
CA LEU A 175 -24.65 7.38 32.00
C LEU A 175 -25.24 8.37 33.03
N ILE A 176 -24.91 9.66 32.91
CA ILE A 176 -25.44 10.73 33.77
C ILE A 176 -26.97 10.82 33.64
N ALA A 177 -27.49 10.81 32.40
CA ALA A 177 -28.91 10.87 32.12
C ALA A 177 -29.68 9.65 32.66
N SER A 178 -29.01 8.48 32.70
CA SER A 178 -29.54 7.25 33.30
C SER A 178 -29.44 7.22 34.82
N GLY A 179 -29.01 8.31 35.46
CA GLY A 179 -29.00 8.45 36.93
C GLY A 179 -27.69 7.99 37.60
N HIS A 180 -26.71 7.54 36.87
CA HIS A 180 -25.41 7.18 37.43
C HIS A 180 -24.66 8.39 37.98
N ARG A 181 -24.16 8.28 39.23
CA ARG A 181 -23.43 9.37 39.94
C ARG A 181 -21.95 9.07 40.18
N ARG A 182 -21.57 7.79 40.04
CA ARG A 182 -20.18 7.32 40.21
C ARG A 182 -19.80 6.59 38.94
N ILE A 183 -19.07 7.32 38.09
CA ILE A 183 -18.63 6.85 36.78
C ILE A 183 -17.11 6.76 36.85
N GLY A 184 -16.54 5.60 36.53
CA GLY A 184 -15.10 5.39 36.38
C GLY A 184 -14.71 5.37 34.90
N LEU A 185 -13.49 5.77 34.61
CA LEU A 185 -12.82 5.65 33.33
C LEU A 185 -11.82 4.51 33.42
#